data_0726c4b987b94f898a339c3fe0a311c4
#
_entry.id   0726c4b987b94f898a339c3fe0a311c4
#
_cell.length_a   1.000
_cell.length_b   1.000
_cell.length_c   1.000
_cell.angle_alpha   90.00
_cell.angle_beta   90.00
_cell.angle_gamma   90.00
#
_symmetry.space_group_name_H-M   'P 1'
#
loop_
_entity.id
_entity.type
_entity.pdbx_description
1 polymer ?
#
loop_
_entity_poly.entity_id
_entity_poly.type
_entity_poly.pdbx_seq_one_letter_code
_entity_poly.pdbx_strand_id
1 'polypeptide(L)'
;ADIYLEMAAKRFPKSLQLQCIPEDESLWKLENYELFLRARRQILVEELNNYLENITETTQEDIKMDLYEMIAAGENNLVEFKTTLRYDMETGGANKKLEQVILKAIAAFSNAQGGTLVMGVNDDMEIIGLEQDYQILKNGTKDEFELHIRNLTNNAYGVDFSSNNLEILFPFVEDTEICVIEIKPWHKPLYTMVTDNNGNKSEKFYLRNGNSSP
;
A
#
# COMPACT_ATOMS: atom_id res chain seq x y z
N ALA A 1 -17.53 11.66 18.55
CA ALA A 1 -18.33 11.70 17.30
C ALA A 1 -18.38 13.12 16.70
N ASP A 2 -18.62 14.17 17.51
CA ASP A 2 -18.82 15.53 16.99
C ASP A 2 -17.56 16.17 16.38
N ILE A 3 -16.38 15.87 16.89
CA ILE A 3 -15.09 16.41 16.36
C ILE A 3 -14.78 15.86 14.95
N TYR A 4 -15.08 14.61 14.69
CA TYR A 4 -14.89 14.00 13.36
C TYR A 4 -15.89 14.57 12.34
N LEU A 5 -17.13 14.81 12.75
CA LEU A 5 -18.15 15.45 11.92
C LEU A 5 -17.78 16.90 11.58
N GLU A 6 -17.21 17.66 12.52
CA GLU A 6 -16.73 19.03 12.24
C GLU A 6 -15.50 19.05 11.30
N MET A 7 -14.56 18.11 11.47
CA MET A 7 -13.39 18.02 10.58
C MET A 7 -13.78 17.56 9.17
N ALA A 8 -14.71 16.61 9.05
CA ALA A 8 -15.25 16.17 7.77
C ALA A 8 -16.08 17.29 7.11
N ALA A 9 -16.91 18.02 7.85
CA ALA A 9 -17.69 19.12 7.35
C ALA A 9 -16.83 20.29 6.83
N LYS A 10 -15.62 20.49 7.34
CA LYS A 10 -14.67 21.52 6.81
C LYS A 10 -14.11 21.15 5.44
N ARG A 11 -14.03 19.86 5.10
CA ARG A 11 -13.57 19.36 3.80
C ARG A 11 -14.71 19.10 2.83
N PHE A 12 -15.94 19.05 3.32
CA PHE A 12 -17.14 18.81 2.53
C PHE A 12 -17.41 20.01 1.62
N PRO A 13 -17.61 19.82 0.30
CA PRO A 13 -17.85 20.94 -0.62
C PRO A 13 -19.04 21.79 -0.17
N LYS A 14 -18.86 23.11 -0.14
CA LYS A 14 -19.92 24.06 0.25
C LYS A 14 -21.18 23.92 -0.60
N SER A 15 -21.05 23.52 -1.86
CA SER A 15 -22.18 23.27 -2.76
C SER A 15 -23.09 22.13 -2.27
N LEU A 16 -22.52 21.07 -1.70
CA LEU A 16 -23.28 19.96 -1.12
C LEU A 16 -23.90 20.34 0.24
N GLN A 17 -23.24 21.20 1.02
CA GLN A 17 -23.81 21.68 2.30
C GLN A 17 -25.10 22.48 2.10
N LEU A 18 -25.27 23.16 0.97
CA LEU A 18 -26.47 23.92 0.63
C LEU A 18 -27.65 23.03 0.23
N GLN A 19 -27.39 21.77 -0.15
CA GLN A 19 -28.43 20.79 -0.50
C GLN A 19 -28.99 20.05 0.73
N CYS A 20 -28.30 20.11 1.87
CA CYS A 20 -28.71 19.48 3.11
C CYS A 20 -29.79 20.30 3.86
N ILE A 21 -30.87 20.62 3.16
CA ILE A 21 -32.02 21.34 3.74
C ILE A 21 -33.23 20.39 3.68
N PRO A 22 -33.94 20.15 4.80
CA PRO A 22 -35.13 19.34 4.79
C PRO A 22 -36.18 19.88 3.79
N GLU A 23 -36.74 18.99 2.97
CA GLU A 23 -37.77 19.36 1.98
C GLU A 23 -39.10 19.70 2.65
N ASP A 24 -39.36 19.22 3.86
CA ASP A 24 -40.56 19.52 4.58
C ASP A 24 -40.55 20.99 5.08
N GLU A 25 -41.24 21.86 4.38
CA GLU A 25 -41.37 23.28 4.68
C GLU A 25 -41.98 23.56 6.05
N SER A 26 -42.73 22.60 6.62
CA SER A 26 -43.28 22.75 7.97
C SER A 26 -42.19 22.88 9.03
N LEU A 27 -41.03 22.29 8.76
CA LEU A 27 -39.85 22.37 9.64
C LEU A 27 -39.14 23.71 9.60
N TRP A 28 -39.40 24.56 8.58
CA TRP A 28 -38.74 25.86 8.42
C TRP A 28 -39.29 26.95 9.34
N LYS A 29 -40.36 26.63 10.09
CA LYS A 29 -40.93 27.56 11.07
C LYS A 29 -40.05 27.61 12.32
N LEU A 30 -39.95 28.80 12.91
CA LEU A 30 -39.14 29.04 14.11
C LEU A 30 -39.52 28.12 15.29
N GLU A 31 -40.79 27.79 15.40
CA GLU A 31 -41.32 26.86 16.44
C GLU A 31 -40.79 25.43 16.29
N ASN A 32 -40.37 25.05 15.06
CA ASN A 32 -39.86 23.71 14.72
C ASN A 32 -38.34 23.68 14.56
N TYR A 33 -37.61 24.70 15.02
CA TYR A 33 -36.19 24.86 14.81
C TYR A 33 -35.36 23.62 15.26
N GLU A 34 -35.69 23.04 16.39
CA GLU A 34 -35.03 21.83 16.90
C GLU A 34 -35.20 20.60 15.95
N LEU A 35 -36.43 20.45 15.41
CA LEU A 35 -36.76 19.39 14.45
C LEU A 35 -36.07 19.61 13.14
N PHE A 36 -36.00 20.86 12.67
CA PHE A 36 -35.23 21.25 11.49
C PHE A 36 -33.74 20.87 11.61
N LEU A 37 -33.11 21.18 12.75
CA LEU A 37 -31.69 20.88 12.98
C LEU A 37 -31.45 19.34 13.01
N ARG A 38 -32.35 18.55 13.56
CA ARG A 38 -32.26 17.10 13.59
C ARG A 38 -32.36 16.52 12.16
N ALA A 39 -33.38 16.93 11.41
CA ALA A 39 -33.56 16.49 10.02
C ALA A 39 -32.37 16.88 9.14
N ARG A 40 -31.90 18.11 9.26
CA ARG A 40 -30.71 18.59 8.53
C ARG A 40 -29.47 17.78 8.88
N ARG A 41 -29.26 17.44 10.15
CA ARG A 41 -28.12 16.61 10.57
C ARG A 41 -28.17 15.21 9.95
N GLN A 42 -29.35 14.62 9.85
CA GLN A 42 -29.53 13.30 9.25
C GLN A 42 -29.19 13.32 7.76
N ILE A 43 -29.71 14.28 7.00
CA ILE A 43 -29.40 14.48 5.57
C ILE A 43 -27.89 14.69 5.39
N LEU A 44 -27.27 15.53 6.23
CA LEU A 44 -25.81 15.80 6.14
C LEU A 44 -24.99 14.55 6.37
N VAL A 45 -25.39 13.65 7.28
CA VAL A 45 -24.69 12.38 7.53
C VAL A 45 -24.84 11.43 6.34
N GLU A 46 -26.02 11.33 5.77
CA GLU A 46 -26.26 10.51 4.58
C GLU A 46 -25.45 11.01 3.37
N GLU A 47 -25.48 12.30 3.09
CA GLU A 47 -24.70 12.91 1.99
C GLU A 47 -23.18 12.77 2.21
N LEU A 48 -22.71 12.89 3.45
CA LEU A 48 -21.31 12.70 3.78
C LEU A 48 -20.87 11.25 3.57
N ASN A 49 -21.69 10.27 3.97
CA ASN A 49 -21.39 8.87 3.75
C ASN A 49 -21.34 8.55 2.24
N ASN A 50 -22.33 8.99 1.47
CA ASN A 50 -22.34 8.83 0.01
C ASN A 50 -21.10 9.47 -0.65
N TYR A 51 -20.70 10.65 -0.18
CA TYR A 51 -19.49 11.33 -0.66
C TYR A 51 -18.22 10.55 -0.35
N LEU A 52 -18.11 9.98 0.86
CA LEU A 52 -16.96 9.17 1.27
C LEU A 52 -16.90 7.84 0.52
N GLU A 53 -18.05 7.17 0.31
CA GLU A 53 -18.15 5.96 -0.49
C GLU A 53 -17.70 6.22 -1.95
N ASN A 54 -18.20 7.28 -2.57
CA ASN A 54 -17.81 7.65 -3.94
C ASN A 54 -16.31 7.97 -4.07
N ILE A 55 -15.70 8.67 -3.09
CA ILE A 55 -14.26 8.94 -3.09
C ILE A 55 -13.48 7.62 -2.95
N THR A 56 -13.95 6.72 -2.10
CA THR A 56 -13.27 5.43 -1.88
C THR A 56 -13.32 4.57 -3.13
N GLU A 57 -14.47 4.51 -3.82
CA GLU A 57 -14.61 3.78 -5.08
C GLU A 57 -13.72 4.38 -6.19
N THR A 58 -13.76 5.71 -6.38
CA THR A 58 -12.92 6.41 -7.37
C THR A 58 -11.43 6.18 -7.09
N THR A 59 -11.02 6.27 -5.84
CA THR A 59 -9.61 6.03 -5.45
C THR A 59 -9.17 4.59 -5.73
N GLN A 60 -10.05 3.60 -5.57
CA GLN A 60 -9.73 2.20 -5.89
C GLN A 60 -9.62 1.95 -7.40
N GLU A 61 -10.49 2.57 -8.21
CA GLU A 61 -10.40 2.48 -9.67
C GLU A 61 -9.15 3.19 -10.21
N ASP A 62 -8.83 4.36 -9.67
CA ASP A 62 -7.61 5.11 -10.02
C ASP A 62 -6.35 4.31 -9.66
N ILE A 63 -6.29 3.69 -8.48
CA ILE A 63 -5.17 2.82 -8.06
C ILE A 63 -5.03 1.61 -8.99
N LYS A 64 -6.13 0.97 -9.39
CA LYS A 64 -6.07 -0.16 -10.33
C LYS A 64 -5.53 0.26 -11.69
N MET A 65 -5.98 1.41 -12.21
CA MET A 65 -5.54 1.93 -13.50
C MET A 65 -4.05 2.27 -13.47
N ASP A 66 -3.59 2.97 -12.42
CA ASP A 66 -2.17 3.30 -12.22
C ASP A 66 -1.29 2.04 -12.13
N LEU A 67 -1.77 0.97 -11.48
CA LEU A 67 -1.04 -0.29 -11.36
C LEU A 67 -0.95 -1.03 -12.69
N TYR A 68 -2.01 -1.06 -13.48
CA TYR A 68 -1.97 -1.64 -14.83
C TYR A 68 -0.98 -0.94 -15.73
N GLU A 69 -1.02 0.39 -15.75
CA GLU A 69 -0.08 1.21 -16.51
C GLU A 69 1.36 1.02 -16.02
N MET A 70 1.56 0.92 -14.71
CA MET A 70 2.86 0.65 -14.10
C MET A 70 3.42 -0.71 -14.51
N ILE A 71 2.61 -1.78 -14.45
CA ILE A 71 3.04 -3.13 -14.85
C ILE A 71 3.31 -3.17 -16.35
N ALA A 72 2.44 -2.58 -17.17
CA ALA A 72 2.61 -2.53 -18.62
C ALA A 72 3.84 -1.73 -19.06
N ALA A 73 4.24 -0.70 -18.30
CA ALA A 73 5.43 0.09 -18.57
C ALA A 73 6.74 -0.65 -18.22
N GLY A 74 6.65 -1.71 -17.41
CA GLY A 74 7.80 -2.52 -16.99
C GLY A 74 8.67 -1.88 -15.92
N GLU A 75 9.75 -2.58 -15.55
CA GLU A 75 10.71 -2.11 -14.56
C GLU A 75 11.46 -0.86 -15.01
N ASN A 76 11.74 0.01 -14.05
CA ASN A 76 12.53 1.23 -14.28
C ASN A 76 13.26 1.65 -12.99
N ASN A 77 13.79 2.87 -12.94
CA ASN A 77 14.51 3.37 -11.76
C ASN A 77 13.62 3.58 -10.52
N LEU A 78 12.30 3.58 -10.66
CA LEU A 78 11.33 3.76 -9.58
C LEU A 78 10.48 2.53 -9.30
N VAL A 79 10.50 1.51 -10.19
CA VAL A 79 9.66 0.32 -10.10
C VAL A 79 10.50 -0.93 -10.31
N GLU A 80 10.32 -1.92 -9.45
CA GLU A 80 10.92 -3.26 -9.56
C GLU A 80 9.87 -4.34 -9.30
N PHE A 81 9.90 -5.41 -10.11
CA PHE A 81 9.01 -6.56 -9.96
C PHE A 81 9.75 -7.74 -9.35
N LYS A 82 9.03 -8.52 -8.56
CA LYS A 82 9.50 -9.81 -8.04
C LYS A 82 8.36 -10.81 -8.09
N THR A 83 8.63 -11.97 -8.65
CA THR A 83 7.63 -13.02 -8.77
C THR A 83 7.15 -13.49 -7.40
N THR A 84 8.07 -13.64 -6.44
CA THR A 84 7.78 -14.18 -5.11
C THR A 84 8.61 -13.51 -4.03
N LEU A 85 8.16 -13.60 -2.78
CA LEU A 85 8.91 -13.16 -1.60
C LEU A 85 9.99 -14.19 -1.23
N ARG A 86 9.61 -15.46 -1.17
CA ARG A 86 10.48 -16.56 -0.72
C ARG A 86 10.20 -17.90 -1.37
N TYR A 87 9.11 -18.06 -2.11
CA TYR A 87 8.81 -19.29 -2.82
C TYR A 87 9.72 -19.41 -4.04
N ASP A 88 10.48 -20.49 -4.12
CA ASP A 88 11.35 -20.78 -5.26
C ASP A 88 10.57 -21.57 -6.30
N MET A 89 10.33 -20.97 -7.44
CA MET A 89 9.54 -21.53 -8.54
C MET A 89 10.22 -22.76 -9.18
N GLU A 90 11.54 -22.90 -9.06
CA GLU A 90 12.27 -24.03 -9.61
C GLU A 90 12.25 -25.26 -8.67
N THR A 91 12.42 -25.02 -7.38
CA THR A 91 12.52 -26.09 -6.37
C THR A 91 11.20 -26.42 -5.67
N GLY A 92 10.20 -25.54 -5.80
CA GLY A 92 8.88 -25.71 -5.20
C GLY A 92 8.85 -25.53 -3.68
N GLY A 93 9.74 -24.72 -3.12
CA GLY A 93 9.84 -24.54 -1.67
C GLY A 93 10.38 -23.19 -1.22
N ALA A 94 10.56 -23.05 0.10
CA ALA A 94 11.05 -21.80 0.68
C ALA A 94 12.55 -21.59 0.42
N ASN A 95 12.93 -20.45 -0.16
CA ASN A 95 14.30 -20.06 -0.42
C ASN A 95 14.62 -18.70 0.22
N LYS A 96 15.38 -18.70 1.31
CA LYS A 96 15.79 -17.49 2.02
C LYS A 96 16.68 -16.52 1.19
N LYS A 97 17.26 -16.99 0.10
CA LYS A 97 18.05 -16.11 -0.78
C LYS A 97 17.15 -15.09 -1.48
N LEU A 98 15.90 -15.45 -1.78
CA LEU A 98 14.92 -14.54 -2.38
C LEU A 98 14.58 -13.39 -1.40
N GLU A 99 14.44 -13.68 -0.11
CA GLU A 99 14.23 -12.66 0.91
C GLU A 99 15.36 -11.61 0.93
N GLN A 100 16.60 -12.05 0.69
CA GLN A 100 17.75 -11.12 0.60
C GLN A 100 17.68 -10.22 -0.65
N VAL A 101 17.11 -10.73 -1.75
CA VAL A 101 16.88 -9.92 -2.96
C VAL A 101 15.86 -8.83 -2.67
N ILE A 102 14.78 -9.16 -1.95
CA ILE A 102 13.78 -8.19 -1.51
C ILE A 102 14.40 -7.11 -0.61
N LEU A 103 15.16 -7.52 0.40
CA LEU A 103 15.84 -6.57 1.30
C LEU A 103 16.81 -5.65 0.52
N LYS A 104 17.58 -6.21 -0.43
CA LYS A 104 18.47 -5.43 -1.31
C LYS A 104 17.69 -4.36 -2.10
N ALA A 105 16.54 -4.73 -2.70
CA ALA A 105 15.72 -3.80 -3.46
C ALA A 105 15.18 -2.68 -2.56
N ILE A 106 14.66 -3.02 -1.38
CA ILE A 106 14.16 -2.05 -0.40
C ILE A 106 15.27 -1.07 0.01
N ALA A 107 16.48 -1.57 0.33
CA ALA A 107 17.60 -0.70 0.68
C ALA A 107 18.01 0.20 -0.49
N ALA A 108 18.08 -0.34 -1.70
CA ALA A 108 18.48 0.41 -2.89
C ALA A 108 17.53 1.57 -3.21
N PHE A 109 16.20 1.34 -3.13
CA PHE A 109 15.20 2.39 -3.26
C PHE A 109 15.30 3.42 -2.14
N SER A 110 15.43 2.97 -0.91
CA SER A 110 15.47 3.85 0.26
C SER A 110 16.72 4.73 0.31
N ASN A 111 17.86 4.22 -0.17
CA ASN A 111 19.11 4.96 -0.31
C ASN A 111 19.11 5.94 -1.50
N ALA A 112 18.14 5.81 -2.42
CA ALA A 112 17.94 6.70 -3.56
C ALA A 112 16.76 7.67 -3.31
N GLN A 113 15.87 7.77 -4.28
CA GLN A 113 14.72 8.68 -4.22
C GLN A 113 13.41 8.00 -3.79
N GLY A 114 13.49 6.75 -3.31
CA GLY A 114 12.33 5.90 -3.06
C GLY A 114 11.91 5.15 -4.32
N GLY A 115 10.77 4.48 -4.25
CA GLY A 115 10.20 3.73 -5.37
C GLY A 115 9.22 2.67 -4.92
N THR A 116 8.78 1.85 -5.86
CA THR A 116 7.76 0.84 -5.68
C THR A 116 8.31 -0.54 -6.00
N LEU A 117 8.19 -1.46 -5.06
CA LEU A 117 8.48 -2.88 -5.25
C LEU A 117 7.15 -3.64 -5.34
N VAL A 118 6.93 -4.33 -6.44
CA VAL A 118 5.73 -5.13 -6.68
C VAL A 118 6.10 -6.60 -6.61
N MET A 119 5.39 -7.38 -5.79
CA MET A 119 5.52 -8.84 -5.69
C MET A 119 4.28 -9.53 -6.23
N GLY A 120 4.47 -10.66 -6.89
CA GLY A 120 3.43 -11.37 -7.63
C GLY A 120 3.40 -11.04 -9.12
N VAL A 121 4.44 -10.39 -9.65
CA VAL A 121 4.63 -10.09 -11.08
C VAL A 121 6.00 -10.63 -11.50
N ASN A 122 6.06 -11.35 -12.62
CA ASN A 122 7.30 -11.89 -13.15
C ASN A 122 8.02 -10.90 -14.10
N ASP A 123 9.20 -11.30 -14.58
CA ASP A 123 10.03 -10.48 -15.47
C ASP A 123 9.38 -10.25 -16.86
N ASP A 124 8.42 -11.08 -17.25
CA ASP A 124 7.62 -10.95 -18.48
C ASP A 124 6.37 -10.08 -18.28
N MET A 125 6.24 -9.42 -17.11
CA MET A 125 5.10 -8.58 -16.71
C MET A 125 3.78 -9.36 -16.55
N GLU A 126 3.84 -10.68 -16.40
CA GLU A 126 2.68 -11.50 -16.11
C GLU A 126 2.35 -11.48 -14.62
N ILE A 127 1.07 -11.39 -14.30
CA ILE A 127 0.56 -11.37 -12.93
C ILE A 127 0.45 -12.82 -12.44
N ILE A 128 1.33 -13.20 -11.52
CA ILE A 128 1.43 -14.56 -10.96
C ILE A 128 0.64 -14.66 -9.65
N GLY A 129 0.56 -13.56 -8.89
CA GLY A 129 -0.09 -13.54 -7.57
C GLY A 129 0.81 -14.04 -6.43
N LEU A 130 0.20 -14.20 -5.25
CA LEU A 130 0.90 -14.50 -3.99
C LEU A 130 0.61 -15.91 -3.45
N GLU A 131 -0.19 -16.72 -4.14
CA GLU A 131 -0.67 -18.02 -3.65
C GLU A 131 0.46 -18.97 -3.28
N GLN A 132 1.56 -19.00 -4.07
CA GLN A 132 2.72 -19.87 -3.80
C GLN A 132 3.44 -19.47 -2.51
N ASP A 133 3.60 -18.17 -2.29
CA ASP A 133 4.19 -17.67 -1.04
C ASP A 133 3.28 -17.96 0.15
N TYR A 134 1.96 -17.81 0.01
CA TYR A 134 1.00 -18.14 1.06
C TYR A 134 1.08 -19.61 1.47
N GLN A 135 1.20 -20.54 0.52
CA GLN A 135 1.29 -21.97 0.79
C GLN A 135 2.46 -22.39 1.68
N ILE A 136 3.56 -21.65 1.63
CA ILE A 136 4.76 -21.94 2.44
C ILE A 136 4.83 -21.15 3.75
N LEU A 137 3.87 -20.26 4.00
CA LEU A 137 3.70 -19.57 5.26
C LEU A 137 2.83 -20.40 6.21
N LYS A 138 3.04 -20.24 7.51
CA LYS A 138 2.42 -21.08 8.55
C LYS A 138 0.90 -21.10 8.51
N ASN A 139 0.27 -19.94 8.30
CA ASN A 139 -1.19 -19.81 8.26
C ASN A 139 -1.72 -19.59 6.83
N GLY A 140 -0.84 -19.34 5.87
CA GLY A 140 -1.22 -19.15 4.47
C GLY A 140 -2.08 -17.91 4.22
N THR A 141 -1.86 -16.82 4.96
CA THR A 141 -2.69 -15.63 4.90
C THR A 141 -1.89 -14.39 4.49
N LYS A 142 -2.59 -13.40 3.94
CA LYS A 142 -2.08 -12.08 3.65
C LYS A 142 -1.44 -11.42 4.88
N ASP A 143 -2.11 -11.49 6.02
CA ASP A 143 -1.61 -10.89 7.27
C ASP A 143 -0.27 -11.50 7.70
N GLU A 144 -0.09 -12.80 7.50
CA GLU A 144 1.18 -13.46 7.80
C GLU A 144 2.26 -13.10 6.79
N PHE A 145 1.90 -12.90 5.53
CA PHE A 145 2.81 -12.43 4.49
C PHE A 145 3.31 -11.02 4.81
N GLU A 146 2.42 -10.07 5.17
CA GLU A 146 2.80 -8.73 5.60
C GLU A 146 3.68 -8.78 6.85
N LEU A 147 3.27 -9.56 7.87
CA LEU A 147 4.04 -9.73 9.09
C LEU A 147 5.45 -10.28 8.80
N HIS A 148 5.58 -11.20 7.83
CA HIS A 148 6.88 -11.73 7.41
C HIS A 148 7.77 -10.63 6.81
N ILE A 149 7.25 -9.79 5.91
CA ILE A 149 7.96 -8.63 5.35
C ILE A 149 8.36 -7.65 6.46
N ARG A 150 7.43 -7.32 7.37
CA ARG A 150 7.71 -6.43 8.51
C ARG A 150 8.83 -7.00 9.39
N ASN A 151 8.81 -8.29 9.68
CA ASN A 151 9.86 -8.95 10.48
C ASN A 151 11.21 -8.95 9.77
N LEU A 152 11.25 -9.22 8.46
CA LEU A 152 12.48 -9.16 7.68
C LEU A 152 13.09 -7.75 7.71
N THR A 153 12.29 -6.73 7.46
CA THR A 153 12.74 -5.34 7.43
C THR A 153 13.09 -4.80 8.81
N ASN A 154 12.33 -5.16 9.86
CA ASN A 154 12.66 -4.82 11.25
C ASN A 154 14.01 -5.39 11.67
N ASN A 155 14.28 -6.64 11.30
CA ASN A 155 15.54 -7.32 11.64
C ASN A 155 16.73 -6.75 10.87
N ALA A 156 16.51 -6.30 9.62
CA ALA A 156 17.58 -5.79 8.77
C ALA A 156 17.87 -4.30 9.02
N TYR A 157 16.83 -3.47 9.18
CA TYR A 157 16.93 -2.01 9.13
C TYR A 157 16.36 -1.30 10.35
N GLY A 158 15.73 -2.04 11.27
CA GLY A 158 15.11 -1.51 12.48
C GLY A 158 13.63 -1.16 12.31
N VAL A 159 12.94 -1.12 13.45
CA VAL A 159 11.48 -0.90 13.52
C VAL A 159 11.10 0.49 13.01
N ASP A 160 11.90 1.52 13.34
CA ASP A 160 11.62 2.89 12.91
C ASP A 160 11.56 3.02 11.39
N PHE A 161 12.48 2.38 10.69
CA PHE A 161 12.49 2.35 9.23
C PHE A 161 11.25 1.64 8.69
N SER A 162 11.02 0.40 9.13
CA SER A 162 9.91 -0.43 8.63
C SER A 162 8.54 0.20 8.85
N SER A 163 8.35 0.91 9.97
CA SER A 163 7.06 1.51 10.31
C SER A 163 6.79 2.83 9.60
N ASN A 164 7.83 3.63 9.30
CA ASN A 164 7.66 4.97 8.79
C ASN A 164 7.93 5.11 7.29
N ASN A 165 8.72 4.19 6.71
CA ASN A 165 9.19 4.30 5.32
C ASN A 165 8.62 3.25 4.37
N LEU A 166 7.88 2.26 4.88
CA LEU A 166 7.26 1.24 4.05
C LEU A 166 5.75 1.30 4.20
N GLU A 167 5.05 1.51 3.10
CA GLU A 167 3.62 1.30 2.97
C GLU A 167 3.39 0.02 2.17
N ILE A 168 2.66 -0.94 2.76
CA ILE A 168 2.44 -2.27 2.15
C ILE A 168 0.96 -2.39 1.83
N LEU A 169 0.66 -2.60 0.56
CA LEU A 169 -0.69 -2.68 0.02
C LEU A 169 -0.89 -4.02 -0.69
N PHE A 170 -2.12 -4.49 -0.73
CA PHE A 170 -2.50 -5.74 -1.39
C PHE A 170 -3.66 -5.52 -2.35
N PRO A 171 -3.42 -4.85 -3.47
CA PRO A 171 -4.44 -4.64 -4.49
C PRO A 171 -4.70 -5.92 -5.29
N PHE A 172 -5.88 -5.96 -5.91
CA PHE A 172 -6.23 -6.96 -6.92
C PHE A 172 -6.05 -6.39 -8.32
N VAL A 173 -5.34 -7.12 -9.17
CA VAL A 173 -5.17 -6.83 -10.60
C VAL A 173 -5.59 -8.09 -11.35
N GLU A 174 -6.54 -8.01 -12.30
CA GLU A 174 -7.13 -9.16 -12.99
C GLU A 174 -7.61 -10.28 -12.04
N ASP A 175 -8.31 -9.91 -10.96
CA ASP A 175 -8.78 -10.82 -9.91
C ASP A 175 -7.67 -11.58 -9.15
N THR A 176 -6.40 -11.22 -9.35
CA THR A 176 -5.24 -11.80 -8.68
C THR A 176 -4.66 -10.81 -7.66
N GLU A 177 -4.47 -11.25 -6.41
CA GLU A 177 -3.87 -10.43 -5.37
C GLU A 177 -2.35 -10.33 -5.56
N ILE A 178 -1.84 -9.10 -5.57
CA ILE A 178 -0.41 -8.81 -5.59
C ILE A 178 -0.02 -7.99 -4.35
N CYS A 179 1.27 -7.89 -4.05
CA CYS A 179 1.75 -7.03 -2.98
C CYS A 179 2.55 -5.87 -3.57
N VAL A 180 2.18 -4.66 -3.19
CA VAL A 180 2.86 -3.41 -3.56
C VAL A 180 3.48 -2.81 -2.32
N ILE A 181 4.78 -2.57 -2.34
CA ILE A 181 5.50 -1.88 -1.27
C ILE A 181 5.97 -0.53 -1.80
N GLU A 182 5.37 0.53 -1.28
CA GLU A 182 5.88 1.88 -1.48
C GLU A 182 6.99 2.17 -0.49
N ILE A 183 8.16 2.54 -1.01
CA ILE A 183 9.39 2.75 -0.24
C ILE A 183 9.76 4.22 -0.31
N LYS A 184 9.76 4.89 0.83
CA LYS A 184 10.18 6.30 0.93
C LYS A 184 11.70 6.39 1.11
N PRO A 185 12.33 7.48 0.63
CA PRO A 185 13.74 7.75 0.92
C PRO A 185 13.98 7.83 2.43
N TRP A 186 15.08 7.24 2.90
CA TRP A 186 15.43 7.31 4.31
C TRP A 186 16.59 8.29 4.53
N HIS A 187 16.58 8.99 5.64
CA HIS A 187 17.58 10.01 5.97
C HIS A 187 18.94 9.44 6.41
N LYS A 188 19.03 8.12 6.58
CA LYS A 188 20.28 7.41 6.94
C LYS A 188 20.60 6.35 5.89
N PRO A 189 21.87 6.11 5.55
CA PRO A 189 22.22 5.05 4.65
C PRO A 189 21.85 3.68 5.24
N LEU A 190 21.21 2.84 4.42
CA LEU A 190 20.89 1.46 4.78
C LEU A 190 21.93 0.51 4.19
N TYR A 191 22.47 -0.35 5.04
CA TYR A 191 23.40 -1.41 4.67
C TYR A 191 22.69 -2.76 4.82
N THR A 192 22.79 -3.60 3.81
CA THR A 192 22.21 -4.94 3.82
C THR A 192 23.28 -5.96 4.15
N MET A 193 23.02 -6.80 5.15
CA MET A 193 23.89 -7.92 5.48
C MET A 193 23.76 -9.00 4.40
N VAL A 194 24.86 -9.32 3.71
CA VAL A 194 24.92 -10.35 2.68
C VAL A 194 25.84 -11.46 3.14
N THR A 195 25.41 -12.70 2.90
CA THR A 195 26.24 -13.89 3.14
C THR A 195 26.77 -14.40 1.81
N ASP A 196 28.08 -14.51 1.66
CA ASP A 196 28.72 -15.07 0.47
C ASP A 196 28.59 -16.60 0.41
N ASN A 197 29.03 -17.18 -0.70
CA ASN A 197 28.98 -18.65 -0.88
C ASN A 197 29.87 -19.43 0.11
N ASN A 198 30.81 -18.77 0.78
CA ASN A 198 31.68 -19.34 1.80
C ASN A 198 31.13 -19.15 3.22
N GLY A 199 29.96 -18.55 3.36
CA GLY A 199 29.34 -18.26 4.64
C GLY A 199 29.81 -17.00 5.34
N ASN A 200 30.69 -16.19 4.72
CA ASN A 200 31.15 -14.92 5.30
C ASN A 200 30.06 -13.87 5.17
N LYS A 201 29.83 -13.13 6.26
CA LYS A 201 28.87 -12.04 6.29
C LYS A 201 29.57 -10.70 6.06
N SER A 202 29.00 -9.86 5.21
CA SER A 202 29.48 -8.50 4.97
C SER A 202 28.29 -7.56 4.79
N GLU A 203 28.45 -6.32 5.25
CA GLU A 203 27.49 -5.26 4.98
C GLU A 203 27.78 -4.67 3.60
N LYS A 204 26.72 -4.52 2.79
CA LYS A 204 26.79 -3.88 1.49
C LYS A 204 25.82 -2.73 1.38
N PHE A 205 26.28 -1.66 0.78
CA PHE A 205 25.47 -0.51 0.41
C PHE A 205 24.95 -0.72 -1.02
N TYR A 206 23.64 -0.57 -1.20
CA TYR A 206 23.00 -0.65 -2.51
C TYR A 206 22.33 0.67 -2.83
N LEU A 207 22.47 1.11 -4.07
CA LEU A 207 21.83 2.31 -4.59
C LEU A 207 21.11 1.95 -5.88
N ARG A 208 19.91 2.47 -6.08
CA ARG A 208 19.18 2.30 -7.33
C ARG A 208 19.84 3.12 -8.44
N ASN A 209 20.18 2.47 -9.54
CA ASN A 209 20.74 3.11 -10.73
C ASN A 209 20.14 2.46 -11.98
N GLY A 210 19.12 3.08 -12.55
CA GLY A 210 18.30 2.48 -13.60
C GLY A 210 17.59 1.23 -13.10
N ASN A 211 17.57 0.16 -13.92
CA ASN A 211 16.97 -1.14 -13.57
C ASN A 211 17.91 -2.03 -12.74
N SER A 212 18.98 -1.51 -12.19
CA SER A 212 19.94 -2.28 -11.40
C SER A 212 20.17 -1.68 -10.03
N SER A 213 20.55 -2.53 -9.08
CA SER A 213 20.95 -2.16 -7.73
C SER A 213 22.37 -2.69 -7.48
N PRO A 214 23.40 -2.03 -8.03
CA PRO A 214 24.81 -2.42 -7.87
C PRO A 214 25.28 -2.30 -6.41
#